data_095a15a691f58d1df152ddb71871c4ca
#
_entry.id   095a15a691f58d1df152ddb71871c4ca
#
_cell.length_a   1.000
_cell.length_b   1.000
_cell.length_c   1.000
_cell.angle_alpha   90.00
_cell.angle_beta   90.00
_cell.angle_gamma   90.00
#
_symmetry.space_group_name_H-M   'P 1'
#
loop_
_entity.id
_entity.type
_entity.pdbx_description
1 polymer ?
#
loop_
_entity_poly.entity_id
_entity_poly.type
_entity_poly.pdbx_seq_one_letter_code
_entity_poly.pdbx_strand_id
1 'polypeptide(L)'
;MAIRHASVVDALPIADLRIQGAGFVRPLVATGRLGLGTRDRGQSTARWVAEATTPGAMLPGNPGWVGTLRIRLLHAYIRDVLRHPHDEGAPGWDEAEWGVPINQTYSVMTISCGFLALPLLVARDFGIHYSSAEREAITHLWRWIGWVIGVDDDLLPASHAEAADLFRVAAEFELQPDDSSKVLIKALLHEGYDLPGVVHGAAPIPVPSILVSALDAVTGPVLRSSFSAISTRWVERSVARRMGLRRSPLHHLVDVARPAIRLREIIRTTGLLGSESAVIERELRTVRRGLGMEVHAGKRR
;
A
#
# COMPACT_ATOMS: atom_id res chain seq x y z
N MET A 1 -0.32 -14.54 12.32
CA MET A 1 -1.75 -14.19 12.41
C MET A 1 -2.15 -12.94 11.61
N ALA A 2 -1.26 -11.97 11.34
CA ALA A 2 -1.56 -10.70 10.67
C ALA A 2 -1.75 -10.76 9.13
N ILE A 3 -1.56 -11.90 8.46
CA ILE A 3 -1.43 -11.96 6.99
C ILE A 3 -2.68 -12.53 6.32
N ARG A 4 -3.80 -12.59 7.01
CA ARG A 4 -4.98 -13.29 6.47
C ARG A 4 -5.53 -12.70 5.16
N HIS A 5 -5.22 -11.44 4.81
CA HIS A 5 -5.79 -10.77 3.64
C HIS A 5 -4.93 -9.64 3.06
N ALA A 6 -3.65 -9.59 3.37
CA ALA A 6 -2.73 -8.64 2.73
C ALA A 6 -2.82 -8.69 1.20
N SER A 7 -3.12 -9.87 0.66
CA SER A 7 -3.04 -10.15 -0.76
C SER A 7 -4.04 -9.42 -1.66
N VAL A 8 -5.26 -9.17 -1.19
CA VAL A 8 -6.30 -8.53 -2.01
C VAL A 8 -6.35 -7.02 -1.75
N VAL A 9 -6.14 -6.59 -0.50
CA VAL A 9 -6.23 -5.18 -0.11
C VAL A 9 -4.91 -4.45 -0.38
N ASP A 10 -3.77 -5.13 -0.20
CA ASP A 10 -2.45 -4.54 -0.48
C ASP A 10 -2.09 -4.57 -1.97
N ALA A 11 -2.70 -5.46 -2.75
CA ALA A 11 -2.60 -5.45 -4.22
C ALA A 11 -3.52 -4.42 -4.87
N LEU A 12 -4.49 -3.87 -4.12
CA LEU A 12 -5.29 -2.77 -4.62
C LEU A 12 -4.50 -1.46 -4.51
N PRO A 13 -4.56 -0.58 -5.53
CA PRO A 13 -3.90 0.74 -5.53
C PRO A 13 -4.44 1.71 -4.49
N ILE A 14 -5.26 1.24 -3.58
CA ILE A 14 -5.76 1.96 -2.41
C ILE A 14 -4.59 2.36 -1.48
N ALA A 15 -3.51 1.59 -1.50
CA ALA A 15 -2.26 1.97 -0.88
C ALA A 15 -1.77 3.35 -1.32
N ASP A 16 -2.08 3.73 -2.55
CA ASP A 16 -1.59 4.96 -3.18
C ASP A 16 -2.49 6.18 -2.92
N LEU A 17 -3.70 6.00 -2.41
CA LEU A 17 -4.52 7.08 -1.84
C LEU A 17 -3.88 7.74 -0.60
N ARG A 18 -2.86 7.11 -0.05
CA ARG A 18 -2.08 7.59 1.11
C ARG A 18 -1.20 8.78 0.82
N ILE A 19 -0.89 9.02 -0.47
CA ILE A 19 0.10 10.02 -0.88
C ILE A 19 -0.67 11.23 -1.42
N GLN A 20 -1.47 11.86 -0.58
CA GLN A 20 -2.40 12.91 -1.01
C GLN A 20 -2.03 14.30 -0.51
N GLY A 21 -1.22 14.39 0.54
CA GLY A 21 -0.65 15.65 0.99
C GLY A 21 0.58 16.03 0.18
N ALA A 22 0.74 17.32 -0.13
CA ALA A 22 1.91 17.83 -0.84
C ALA A 22 3.24 17.38 -0.21
N GLY A 23 3.31 17.29 1.12
CA GLY A 23 4.49 16.83 1.84
C GLY A 23 4.90 15.37 1.58
N PHE A 24 3.95 14.50 1.23
CA PHE A 24 4.25 13.12 0.83
C PHE A 24 4.76 13.02 -0.61
N VAL A 25 4.20 13.83 -1.50
CA VAL A 25 4.45 13.75 -2.94
C VAL A 25 5.72 14.50 -3.32
N ARG A 26 6.01 15.63 -2.70
CA ARG A 26 7.14 16.51 -3.04
C ARG A 26 8.52 15.85 -2.98
N PRO A 27 8.87 15.01 -1.99
CA PRO A 27 10.14 14.27 -2.03
C PRO A 27 10.25 13.35 -3.24
N LEU A 28 9.12 12.87 -3.75
CA LEU A 28 9.05 12.02 -4.92
C LEU A 28 9.22 12.78 -6.22
N VAL A 29 8.62 13.98 -6.29
CA VAL A 29 8.77 14.91 -7.43
C VAL A 29 10.20 15.44 -7.47
N ALA A 30 10.71 15.96 -6.35
CA ALA A 30 12.01 16.58 -6.24
C ALA A 30 13.17 15.64 -6.57
N THR A 31 13.03 14.34 -6.33
CA THR A 31 14.03 13.32 -6.71
C THR A 31 13.93 12.89 -8.18
N GLY A 32 13.06 13.51 -9.00
CA GLY A 32 12.87 13.16 -10.42
C GLY A 32 12.27 11.77 -10.67
N ARG A 33 11.92 11.03 -9.62
CA ARG A 33 11.47 9.63 -9.72
C ARG A 33 9.98 9.47 -10.04
N LEU A 34 9.24 10.55 -10.23
CA LEU A 34 7.83 10.50 -10.64
C LEU A 34 7.61 10.20 -12.12
N GLY A 35 8.60 10.51 -12.99
CA GLY A 35 8.46 10.32 -14.44
C GLY A 35 8.96 8.97 -14.95
N LEU A 36 9.94 8.37 -14.29
CA LEU A 36 10.58 7.12 -14.71
C LEU A 36 10.58 6.17 -13.50
N GLY A 37 9.68 5.20 -13.48
CA GLY A 37 9.71 4.13 -12.48
C GLY A 37 8.62 4.16 -11.41
N THR A 38 7.50 4.86 -11.60
CA THR A 38 6.34 4.82 -10.69
C THR A 38 5.86 3.39 -10.48
N ARG A 39 5.84 2.58 -11.55
CA ARG A 39 5.51 1.15 -11.50
C ARG A 39 6.49 0.37 -10.64
N ASP A 40 7.79 0.54 -10.86
CA ASP A 40 8.84 -0.18 -10.13
C ASP A 40 8.83 0.18 -8.64
N ARG A 41 8.49 1.43 -8.32
CA ARG A 41 8.33 1.87 -6.93
C ARG A 41 7.11 1.26 -6.27
N GLY A 42 5.95 1.28 -6.94
CA GLY A 42 4.75 0.63 -6.44
C GLY A 42 5.00 -0.85 -6.17
N GLN A 43 5.64 -1.55 -7.11
CA GLN A 43 6.02 -2.94 -6.94
C GLN A 43 7.05 -3.14 -5.82
N SER A 44 8.05 -2.27 -5.69
CA SER A 44 9.05 -2.37 -4.62
C SER A 44 8.42 -2.15 -3.25
N THR A 45 7.49 -1.20 -3.13
CA THR A 45 6.72 -0.99 -1.89
C THR A 45 5.85 -2.20 -1.58
N ALA A 46 5.13 -2.74 -2.56
CA ALA A 46 4.29 -3.92 -2.38
C ALA A 46 5.11 -5.16 -1.97
N ARG A 47 6.29 -5.35 -2.56
CA ARG A 47 7.23 -6.42 -2.16
C ARG A 47 7.70 -6.25 -0.72
N TRP A 48 8.08 -5.03 -0.34
CA TRP A 48 8.48 -4.76 1.04
C TRP A 48 7.34 -5.01 2.03
N VAL A 49 6.11 -4.54 1.73
CA VAL A 49 4.94 -4.81 2.57
C VAL A 49 4.70 -6.31 2.72
N ALA A 50 4.67 -7.05 1.60
CA ALA A 50 4.48 -8.50 1.61
C ALA A 50 5.57 -9.22 2.42
N GLU A 51 6.80 -8.74 2.36
CA GLU A 51 7.91 -9.30 3.13
C GLU A 51 7.82 -8.94 4.61
N ALA A 52 7.67 -7.65 4.94
CA ALA A 52 7.60 -7.17 6.32
C ALA A 52 6.40 -7.75 7.10
N THR A 53 5.29 -8.02 6.41
CA THR A 53 4.10 -8.62 7.03
C THR A 53 4.13 -10.16 7.05
N THR A 54 5.14 -10.80 6.46
CA THR A 54 5.32 -12.26 6.55
C THR A 54 5.66 -12.66 8.01
N PRO A 55 5.05 -13.75 8.56
CA PRO A 55 5.33 -14.20 9.91
C PRO A 55 6.82 -14.40 10.17
N GLY A 56 7.32 -13.77 11.23
CA GLY A 56 8.73 -13.84 11.65
C GLY A 56 9.69 -12.98 10.83
N ALA A 57 9.26 -12.37 9.71
CA ALA A 57 10.16 -11.61 8.85
C ALA A 57 10.71 -10.32 9.50
N MET A 58 10.01 -9.80 10.50
CA MET A 58 10.43 -8.62 11.27
C MET A 58 11.27 -8.94 12.51
N LEU A 59 11.70 -10.18 12.70
CA LEU A 59 12.73 -10.49 13.68
C LEU A 59 14.09 -9.94 13.24
N PRO A 60 14.95 -9.46 14.15
CA PRO A 60 16.26 -8.90 13.82
C PRO A 60 17.08 -9.82 12.91
N GLY A 61 17.59 -9.26 11.82
CA GLY A 61 18.38 -9.98 10.81
C GLY A 61 17.56 -10.70 9.73
N ASN A 62 16.24 -10.82 9.88
CA ASN A 62 15.39 -11.44 8.87
C ASN A 62 15.04 -10.48 7.71
N PRO A 63 14.56 -10.98 6.56
CA PRO A 63 14.37 -10.18 5.35
C PRO A 63 13.53 -8.92 5.52
N GLY A 64 12.39 -9.01 6.21
CA GLY A 64 11.52 -7.85 6.46
C GLY A 64 12.19 -6.77 7.32
N TRP A 65 12.92 -7.17 8.36
CA TRP A 65 13.74 -6.29 9.17
C TRP A 65 14.81 -5.59 8.34
N VAL A 66 15.60 -6.35 7.60
CA VAL A 66 16.68 -5.83 6.74
C VAL A 66 16.11 -4.91 5.65
N GLY A 67 15.00 -5.29 5.02
CA GLY A 67 14.30 -4.47 4.04
C GLY A 67 13.86 -3.13 4.62
N THR A 68 13.28 -3.15 5.82
CA THR A 68 12.83 -1.94 6.52
C THR A 68 13.99 -1.02 6.90
N LEU A 69 15.11 -1.57 7.37
CA LEU A 69 16.33 -0.77 7.62
C LEU A 69 16.90 -0.15 6.35
N ARG A 70 16.86 -0.84 5.22
CA ARG A 70 17.28 -0.27 3.92
C ARG A 70 16.42 0.93 3.53
N ILE A 71 15.10 0.87 3.77
CA ILE A 71 14.20 2.01 3.52
C ILE A 71 14.54 3.16 4.47
N ARG A 72 14.81 2.90 5.75
CA ARG A 72 15.25 3.94 6.70
C ARG A 72 16.52 4.66 6.22
N LEU A 73 17.51 3.91 5.75
CA LEU A 73 18.75 4.48 5.19
C LEU A 73 18.46 5.27 3.91
N LEU A 74 17.60 4.76 3.03
CA LEU A 74 17.19 5.47 1.82
C LEU A 74 16.49 6.80 2.16
N HIS A 75 15.62 6.82 3.17
CA HIS A 75 14.96 8.04 3.62
C HIS A 75 15.96 9.06 4.18
N ALA A 76 16.96 8.60 4.94
CA ALA A 76 18.03 9.46 5.44
C ALA A 76 18.84 10.06 4.29
N TYR A 77 19.21 9.26 3.30
CA TYR A 77 19.92 9.71 2.10
C TYR A 77 19.10 10.74 1.28
N ILE A 78 17.81 10.45 1.03
CA ILE A 78 16.93 11.38 0.30
C ILE A 78 16.80 12.71 1.07
N ARG A 79 16.67 12.65 2.40
CA ARG A 79 16.62 13.85 3.25
C ARG A 79 17.87 14.70 3.09
N ASP A 80 19.03 14.08 3.08
CA ASP A 80 20.30 14.77 2.91
C ASP A 80 20.41 15.42 1.53
N VAL A 81 20.12 14.69 0.46
CA VAL A 81 20.14 15.21 -0.92
C VAL A 81 19.17 16.37 -1.11
N LEU A 82 17.96 16.32 -0.51
CA LEU A 82 16.98 17.39 -0.64
C LEU A 82 17.37 18.65 0.13
N ARG A 83 18.08 18.50 1.25
CA ARG A 83 18.56 19.62 2.06
C ARG A 83 19.87 20.23 1.50
N HIS A 84 20.67 19.43 0.84
CA HIS A 84 21.98 19.81 0.29
C HIS A 84 22.07 19.38 -1.18
N PRO A 85 21.33 20.05 -2.10
CA PRO A 85 21.37 19.67 -3.50
C PRO A 85 22.77 19.87 -4.07
N HIS A 86 23.27 18.85 -4.77
CA HIS A 86 24.60 18.88 -5.39
C HIS A 86 24.64 19.72 -6.68
N ASP A 87 23.48 19.91 -7.33
CA ASP A 87 23.37 20.69 -8.56
C ASP A 87 22.80 22.07 -8.25
N GLU A 88 23.49 23.13 -8.67
CA GLU A 88 23.06 24.53 -8.49
C GLU A 88 21.71 24.87 -9.15
N GLY A 89 21.23 24.03 -10.07
CA GLY A 89 19.95 24.18 -10.74
C GLY A 89 18.84 23.25 -10.23
N ALA A 90 19.12 22.41 -9.23
CA ALA A 90 18.10 21.53 -8.66
C ALA A 90 17.04 22.36 -7.91
N PRO A 91 15.74 22.01 -8.03
CA PRO A 91 14.71 22.69 -7.25
C PRO A 91 14.99 22.52 -5.76
N GLY A 92 15.21 23.62 -5.06
CA GLY A 92 15.49 23.62 -3.63
C GLY A 92 14.29 23.10 -2.83
N TRP A 93 14.59 22.56 -1.66
CA TRP A 93 13.56 22.18 -0.69
C TRP A 93 13.27 23.35 0.25
N ASP A 94 12.03 23.82 0.33
CA ASP A 94 11.60 24.87 1.24
C ASP A 94 11.23 24.28 2.60
N GLU A 95 12.19 24.28 3.55
CA GLU A 95 11.92 23.78 4.90
C GLU A 95 10.96 24.68 5.70
N ALA A 96 10.82 25.95 5.36
CA ALA A 96 9.92 26.84 6.06
C ALA A 96 8.45 26.52 5.72
N GLU A 97 8.19 26.13 4.45
CA GLU A 97 6.85 25.77 3.99
C GLU A 97 6.54 24.28 4.22
N TRP A 98 7.51 23.39 4.00
CA TRP A 98 7.26 21.94 3.93
C TRP A 98 7.85 21.15 5.10
N GLY A 99 8.56 21.82 6.00
CA GLY A 99 9.30 21.17 7.07
C GLY A 99 10.48 20.36 6.56
N VAL A 100 11.15 19.65 7.46
CA VAL A 100 12.26 18.73 7.09
C VAL A 100 11.74 17.63 6.15
N PRO A 101 12.47 17.29 5.06
CA PRO A 101 12.05 16.23 4.15
C PRO A 101 11.91 14.89 4.89
N ILE A 102 10.83 14.17 4.59
CA ILE A 102 10.53 12.86 5.22
C ILE A 102 10.60 12.97 6.76
N ASN A 103 9.89 13.96 7.30
CA ASN A 103 9.83 14.20 8.76
C ASN A 103 9.00 13.14 9.49
N GLN A 104 8.98 13.25 10.82
CA GLN A 104 8.26 12.33 11.69
C GLN A 104 6.75 12.33 11.41
N THR A 105 6.15 13.50 11.19
CA THR A 105 4.72 13.63 10.90
C THR A 105 4.32 12.80 9.68
N TYR A 106 5.01 13.01 8.55
CA TYR A 106 4.70 12.24 7.33
C TYR A 106 5.05 10.77 7.47
N SER A 107 6.08 10.42 8.23
CA SER A 107 6.47 9.03 8.47
C SER A 107 5.41 8.29 9.31
N VAL A 108 4.94 8.88 10.42
CA VAL A 108 3.88 8.26 11.24
C VAL A 108 2.57 8.15 10.48
N MET A 109 2.21 9.19 9.70
CA MET A 109 1.00 9.16 8.88
C MET A 109 1.09 8.08 7.80
N THR A 110 2.25 7.92 7.15
CA THR A 110 2.45 6.86 6.16
C THR A 110 2.25 5.48 6.80
N ILE A 111 2.88 5.21 7.93
CA ILE A 111 2.81 3.92 8.60
C ILE A 111 1.43 3.70 9.23
N SER A 112 0.97 4.61 10.07
CA SER A 112 -0.21 4.40 10.91
C SER A 112 -1.51 4.67 10.19
N CYS A 113 -1.56 5.67 9.32
CA CYS A 113 -2.77 5.96 8.54
C CYS A 113 -2.76 5.17 7.22
N GLY A 114 -1.66 5.21 6.50
CA GLY A 114 -1.55 4.64 5.17
C GLY A 114 -1.47 3.12 5.15
N PHE A 115 -0.59 2.50 5.94
CA PHE A 115 -0.39 1.05 5.93
C PHE A 115 -1.20 0.29 6.98
N LEU A 116 -1.74 0.95 7.99
CA LEU A 116 -2.52 0.31 9.06
C LEU A 116 -4.01 0.67 8.97
N ALA A 117 -4.39 1.93 9.24
CA ALA A 117 -5.80 2.28 9.43
C ALA A 117 -6.61 2.20 8.12
N LEU A 118 -6.10 2.74 7.02
CA LEU A 118 -6.78 2.72 5.74
C LEU A 118 -7.00 1.31 5.18
N PRO A 119 -6.02 0.38 5.15
CA PRO A 119 -6.26 -0.98 4.73
C PRO A 119 -7.31 -1.71 5.57
N LEU A 120 -7.34 -1.50 6.88
CA LEU A 120 -8.37 -2.09 7.74
C LEU A 120 -9.77 -1.51 7.48
N LEU A 121 -9.87 -0.20 7.20
CA LEU A 121 -11.11 0.45 6.79
C LEU A 121 -11.62 -0.13 5.47
N VAL A 122 -10.74 -0.24 4.48
CA VAL A 122 -11.06 -0.77 3.16
C VAL A 122 -11.46 -2.25 3.24
N ALA A 123 -10.71 -3.06 3.97
CA ALA A 123 -11.03 -4.48 4.19
C ALA A 123 -12.45 -4.63 4.77
N ARG A 124 -12.80 -3.81 5.77
CA ARG A 124 -14.14 -3.79 6.36
C ARG A 124 -15.22 -3.44 5.34
N ASP A 125 -14.99 -2.45 4.47
CA ASP A 125 -15.96 -2.06 3.43
C ASP A 125 -16.13 -3.18 2.39
N PHE A 126 -15.07 -3.92 2.06
CA PHE A 126 -15.16 -5.13 1.24
C PHE A 126 -15.81 -6.33 1.95
N GLY A 127 -16.13 -6.24 3.23
CA GLY A 127 -16.78 -7.31 3.99
C GLY A 127 -15.82 -8.28 4.69
N ILE A 128 -14.53 -7.92 4.76
CA ILE A 128 -13.53 -8.64 5.54
C ILE A 128 -13.52 -8.07 6.95
N HIS A 129 -13.78 -8.90 7.94
CA HIS A 129 -13.86 -8.49 9.33
C HIS A 129 -12.73 -9.11 10.15
N TYR A 130 -11.94 -8.26 10.77
CA TYR A 130 -10.97 -8.65 11.78
C TYR A 130 -11.57 -8.55 13.18
N SER A 131 -11.31 -9.51 14.02
CA SER A 131 -11.62 -9.43 15.45
C SER A 131 -10.82 -8.31 16.13
N SER A 132 -11.20 -7.90 17.33
CA SER A 132 -10.43 -6.91 18.09
C SER A 132 -8.99 -7.36 18.32
N ALA A 133 -8.79 -8.63 18.68
CA ALA A 133 -7.45 -9.18 18.88
C ALA A 133 -6.60 -9.17 17.60
N GLU A 134 -7.19 -9.43 16.43
CA GLU A 134 -6.49 -9.36 15.15
C GLU A 134 -6.11 -7.91 14.81
N ARG A 135 -7.01 -6.96 15.01
CA ARG A 135 -6.72 -5.54 14.78
C ARG A 135 -5.58 -5.05 15.68
N GLU A 136 -5.58 -5.40 16.97
CA GLU A 136 -4.49 -5.04 17.88
C GLU A 136 -3.17 -5.71 17.47
N ALA A 137 -3.19 -6.97 17.04
CA ALA A 137 -1.99 -7.66 16.55
C ALA A 137 -1.42 -7.01 15.28
N ILE A 138 -2.29 -6.58 14.35
CA ILE A 138 -1.89 -5.84 13.14
C ILE A 138 -1.32 -4.47 13.54
N THR A 139 -1.96 -3.78 14.47
CA THR A 139 -1.47 -2.49 14.99
C THR A 139 -0.09 -2.64 15.63
N HIS A 140 0.12 -3.65 16.46
CA HIS A 140 1.42 -3.92 17.05
C HIS A 140 2.51 -4.23 16.01
N LEU A 141 2.19 -4.99 14.96
CA LEU A 141 3.14 -5.24 13.87
C LEU A 141 3.53 -3.94 13.16
N TRP A 142 2.56 -3.10 12.80
CA TRP A 142 2.84 -1.84 12.11
C TRP A 142 3.52 -0.81 13.03
N ARG A 143 3.22 -0.81 14.33
CA ARG A 143 3.98 -0.05 15.33
C ARG A 143 5.46 -0.47 15.32
N TRP A 144 5.73 -1.78 15.34
CA TRP A 144 7.09 -2.31 15.27
C TRP A 144 7.81 -1.94 13.98
N ILE A 145 7.14 -2.09 12.83
CA ILE A 145 7.68 -1.66 11.53
C ILE A 145 7.97 -0.16 11.55
N GLY A 146 7.08 0.65 12.09
CA GLY A 146 7.24 2.10 12.22
C GLY A 146 8.44 2.49 13.06
N TRP A 147 8.66 1.81 14.18
CA TRP A 147 9.84 2.02 15.02
C TRP A 147 11.13 1.64 14.29
N VAL A 148 11.16 0.51 13.60
CA VAL A 148 12.34 0.07 12.82
C VAL A 148 12.66 1.04 11.69
N ILE A 149 11.66 1.57 10.99
CA ILE A 149 11.85 2.53 9.90
C ILE A 149 12.29 3.92 10.39
N GLY A 150 12.17 4.18 11.71
CA GLY A 150 12.69 5.37 12.37
C GLY A 150 11.64 6.39 12.82
N VAL A 151 10.39 5.97 12.98
CA VAL A 151 9.38 6.79 13.65
C VAL A 151 9.59 6.71 15.15
N ASP A 152 9.54 7.84 15.83
CA ASP A 152 9.63 7.91 17.28
C ASP A 152 8.47 7.17 17.95
N ASP A 153 8.77 6.41 18.99
CA ASP A 153 7.81 5.51 19.65
C ASP A 153 6.58 6.25 20.20
N ASP A 154 6.79 7.46 20.72
CA ASP A 154 5.74 8.30 21.29
C ASP A 154 4.73 8.80 20.24
N LEU A 155 5.09 8.78 18.96
CA LEU A 155 4.20 9.15 17.84
C LEU A 155 3.42 7.97 17.28
N LEU A 156 3.86 6.74 17.56
CA LEU A 156 3.23 5.54 17.03
C LEU A 156 2.02 5.15 17.90
N PRO A 157 0.84 4.92 17.29
CA PRO A 157 -0.36 4.56 18.04
C PRO A 157 -0.15 3.25 18.80
N ALA A 158 -0.53 3.25 20.08
CA ALA A 158 -0.42 2.08 20.95
C ALA A 158 -1.59 1.10 20.76
N SER A 159 -2.69 1.54 20.15
CA SER A 159 -3.89 0.75 19.92
C SER A 159 -4.51 0.99 18.55
N HIS A 160 -5.37 0.06 18.12
CA HIS A 160 -6.15 0.27 16.89
C HIS A 160 -7.08 1.50 16.98
N ALA A 161 -7.61 1.80 18.16
CA ALA A 161 -8.45 2.97 18.35
C ALA A 161 -7.66 4.26 18.11
N GLU A 162 -6.47 4.38 18.69
CA GLU A 162 -5.58 5.52 18.44
C GLU A 162 -5.17 5.65 16.97
N ALA A 163 -4.89 4.53 16.29
CA ALA A 163 -4.58 4.55 14.86
C ALA A 163 -5.78 5.06 14.02
N ALA A 164 -7.00 4.68 14.39
CA ALA A 164 -8.21 5.14 13.73
C ALA A 164 -8.47 6.64 13.99
N ASP A 165 -8.22 7.12 15.21
CA ASP A 165 -8.34 8.54 15.55
C ASP A 165 -7.28 9.38 14.83
N LEU A 166 -6.03 8.91 14.80
CA LEU A 166 -4.96 9.55 14.04
C LEU A 166 -5.32 9.65 12.55
N PHE A 167 -5.87 8.56 11.97
CA PHE A 167 -6.32 8.57 10.57
C PHE A 167 -7.41 9.60 10.33
N ARG A 168 -8.39 9.75 11.24
CA ARG A 168 -9.47 10.73 11.13
C ARG A 168 -8.91 12.16 11.15
N VAL A 169 -8.01 12.44 12.10
CA VAL A 169 -7.36 13.76 12.21
C VAL A 169 -6.52 14.05 10.96
N ALA A 170 -5.69 13.08 10.54
CA ALA A 170 -4.87 13.22 9.34
C ALA A 170 -5.71 13.46 8.07
N ALA A 171 -6.84 12.76 7.94
CA ALA A 171 -7.75 12.94 6.81
C ALA A 171 -8.38 14.35 6.77
N GLU A 172 -8.61 14.97 7.91
CA GLU A 172 -9.19 16.31 8.01
C GLU A 172 -8.17 17.40 7.70
N PHE A 173 -6.95 17.30 8.20
CA PHE A 173 -5.96 18.37 8.14
C PHE A 173 -4.91 18.24 7.03
N GLU A 174 -4.53 17.01 6.68
CA GLU A 174 -3.40 16.76 5.77
C GLU A 174 -3.81 16.33 4.36
N LEU A 175 -5.09 15.95 4.14
CA LEU A 175 -5.57 15.57 2.81
C LEU A 175 -5.87 16.82 1.96
N GLN A 176 -4.83 17.62 1.69
CA GLN A 176 -4.90 18.77 0.80
C GLN A 176 -4.09 18.49 -0.47
N PRO A 177 -4.66 17.78 -1.46
CA PRO A 177 -3.95 17.47 -2.68
C PRO A 177 -3.71 18.73 -3.50
N ASP A 178 -2.50 18.84 -4.05
CA ASP A 178 -2.08 19.83 -5.03
C ASP A 178 -1.91 19.22 -6.43
N ASP A 179 -1.33 19.97 -7.36
CA ASP A 179 -1.12 19.49 -8.72
C ASP A 179 -0.10 18.33 -8.78
N SER A 180 0.84 18.26 -7.85
CA SER A 180 1.78 17.12 -7.76
C SER A 180 1.05 15.84 -7.39
N SER A 181 0.03 15.92 -6.54
CA SER A 181 -0.85 14.80 -6.19
C SER A 181 -1.61 14.27 -7.41
N LYS A 182 -2.10 15.14 -8.30
CA LYS A 182 -2.75 14.73 -9.56
C LYS A 182 -1.78 13.97 -10.48
N VAL A 183 -0.55 14.49 -10.60
CA VAL A 183 0.48 13.86 -11.44
C VAL A 183 0.78 12.46 -10.92
N LEU A 184 0.95 12.30 -9.60
CA LEU A 184 1.19 11.00 -8.99
C LEU A 184 0.02 10.05 -9.18
N ILE A 185 -1.21 10.47 -8.87
CA ILE A 185 -2.40 9.63 -9.05
C ILE A 185 -2.56 9.21 -10.51
N LYS A 186 -2.33 10.12 -11.45
CA LYS A 186 -2.37 9.79 -12.87
C LYS A 186 -1.30 8.75 -13.23
N ALA A 187 -0.08 8.92 -12.76
CA ALA A 187 0.99 7.95 -12.99
C ALA A 187 0.65 6.58 -12.38
N LEU A 188 0.15 6.54 -11.15
CA LEU A 188 -0.28 5.32 -10.48
C LEU A 188 -1.41 4.61 -11.23
N LEU A 189 -2.42 5.35 -11.69
CA LEU A 189 -3.54 4.79 -12.45
C LEU A 189 -3.14 4.30 -13.85
N HIS A 190 -2.14 4.90 -14.49
CA HIS A 190 -1.70 4.54 -15.83
C HIS A 190 -0.57 3.52 -15.86
N GLU A 191 0.33 3.56 -14.89
CA GLU A 191 1.56 2.77 -14.86
C GLU A 191 1.62 1.78 -13.69
N GLY A 192 0.79 2.00 -12.65
CA GLY A 192 0.89 1.30 -11.36
C GLY A 192 0.41 -0.16 -11.38
N TYR A 193 -0.25 -0.61 -12.46
CA TYR A 193 -0.85 -1.96 -12.51
C TYR A 193 -0.06 -2.89 -13.41
N ASP A 194 0.49 -3.94 -12.81
CA ASP A 194 1.05 -5.07 -13.54
C ASP A 194 -0.01 -6.17 -13.69
N LEU A 195 -1.02 -5.92 -14.53
CA LEU A 195 -2.02 -6.94 -14.85
C LEU A 195 -1.38 -8.23 -15.40
N PRO A 196 -0.37 -8.17 -16.31
CA PRO A 196 0.40 -9.34 -16.70
C PRO A 196 0.94 -10.14 -15.51
N GLY A 197 1.62 -9.49 -14.56
CA GLY A 197 2.14 -10.15 -13.36
C GLY A 197 1.04 -10.76 -12.47
N VAL A 198 -0.06 -10.04 -12.28
CA VAL A 198 -1.21 -10.54 -11.52
C VAL A 198 -1.84 -11.76 -12.19
N VAL A 199 -2.05 -11.72 -13.51
CA VAL A 199 -2.63 -12.85 -14.27
C VAL A 199 -1.69 -14.05 -14.23
N HIS A 200 -0.39 -13.87 -14.46
CA HIS A 200 0.59 -14.95 -14.37
C HIS A 200 0.67 -15.55 -12.96
N GLY A 201 0.60 -14.72 -11.92
CA GLY A 201 0.64 -15.18 -10.53
C GLY A 201 -0.63 -15.95 -10.10
N ALA A 202 -1.79 -15.60 -10.65
CA ALA A 202 -3.08 -16.19 -10.28
C ALA A 202 -3.47 -17.38 -11.18
N ALA A 203 -2.93 -17.47 -12.39
CA ALA A 203 -3.31 -18.52 -13.33
C ALA A 203 -2.78 -19.91 -12.89
N PRO A 204 -3.60 -20.97 -12.95
CA PRO A 204 -3.19 -22.33 -12.62
C PRO A 204 -2.24 -22.93 -13.67
N ILE A 205 -2.19 -22.36 -14.87
CA ILE A 205 -1.35 -22.76 -15.99
C ILE A 205 -0.63 -21.53 -16.57
N PRO A 206 0.56 -21.68 -17.19
CA PRO A 206 1.25 -20.59 -17.85
C PRO A 206 0.39 -19.97 -18.95
N VAL A 207 0.13 -18.66 -18.86
CA VAL A 207 -0.59 -17.91 -19.91
C VAL A 207 0.45 -17.22 -20.79
N PRO A 208 0.41 -17.38 -22.13
CA PRO A 208 1.32 -16.70 -23.04
C PRO A 208 1.25 -15.17 -22.84
N SER A 209 2.41 -14.53 -22.74
CA SER A 209 2.53 -13.08 -22.46
C SER A 209 1.79 -12.21 -23.50
N ILE A 210 1.74 -12.66 -24.76
CA ILE A 210 1.00 -11.97 -25.82
C ILE A 210 -0.51 -11.92 -25.56
N LEU A 211 -1.08 -13.00 -25.00
CA LEU A 211 -2.50 -13.03 -24.62
C LEU A 211 -2.77 -12.13 -23.42
N VAL A 212 -1.86 -12.10 -22.47
CA VAL A 212 -1.98 -11.23 -21.28
C VAL A 212 -1.87 -9.76 -21.70
N SER A 213 -0.96 -9.41 -22.60
CA SER A 213 -0.81 -8.05 -23.11
C SER A 213 -2.03 -7.61 -23.95
N ALA A 214 -2.59 -8.51 -24.76
CA ALA A 214 -3.81 -8.24 -25.50
C ALA A 214 -5.01 -8.04 -24.58
N LEU A 215 -5.12 -8.85 -23.52
CA LEU A 215 -6.15 -8.71 -22.49
C LEU A 215 -5.99 -7.38 -21.74
N ASP A 216 -4.77 -6.98 -21.38
CA ASP A 216 -4.49 -5.71 -20.71
C ASP A 216 -4.89 -4.51 -21.58
N ALA A 217 -4.61 -4.54 -22.88
CA ALA A 217 -4.99 -3.50 -23.81
C ALA A 217 -6.52 -3.26 -23.83
N VAL A 218 -7.31 -4.34 -23.71
CA VAL A 218 -8.78 -4.26 -23.72
C VAL A 218 -9.33 -3.93 -22.32
N THR A 219 -8.84 -4.59 -21.28
CA THR A 219 -9.38 -4.48 -19.92
C THR A 219 -8.73 -3.38 -19.08
N GLY A 220 -7.51 -2.98 -19.41
CA GLY A 220 -6.75 -1.98 -18.67
C GLY A 220 -7.49 -0.65 -18.46
N PRO A 221 -8.12 -0.04 -19.49
CA PRO A 221 -8.92 1.17 -19.33
C PRO A 221 -10.11 1.00 -18.37
N VAL A 222 -10.78 -0.16 -18.43
CA VAL A 222 -11.93 -0.48 -17.55
C VAL A 222 -11.44 -0.65 -16.11
N LEU A 223 -10.35 -1.38 -15.91
CA LEU A 223 -9.73 -1.55 -14.59
C LEU A 223 -9.32 -0.21 -13.99
N ARG A 224 -8.61 0.64 -14.74
CA ARG A 224 -8.22 1.98 -14.29
C ARG A 224 -9.43 2.82 -13.89
N SER A 225 -10.49 2.80 -14.70
CA SER A 225 -11.75 3.49 -14.39
C SER A 225 -12.42 2.93 -13.14
N SER A 226 -12.42 1.61 -12.97
CA SER A 226 -12.98 0.94 -11.80
C SER A 226 -12.20 1.31 -10.54
N PHE A 227 -10.88 1.28 -10.57
CA PHE A 227 -10.05 1.68 -9.44
C PHE A 227 -10.23 3.16 -9.08
N SER A 228 -10.24 4.04 -10.07
CA SER A 228 -10.52 5.45 -9.85
C SER A 228 -11.88 5.65 -9.18
N ALA A 229 -12.92 4.97 -9.68
CA ALA A 229 -14.26 5.08 -9.13
C ALA A 229 -14.37 4.48 -7.72
N ILE A 230 -13.80 3.30 -7.48
CA ILE A 230 -13.79 2.62 -6.18
C ILE A 230 -13.05 3.47 -5.15
N SER A 231 -11.93 4.06 -5.50
CA SER A 231 -11.14 4.93 -4.62
C SER A 231 -11.95 6.13 -4.09
N THR A 232 -12.92 6.62 -4.86
CA THR A 232 -13.80 7.72 -4.41
C THR A 232 -14.74 7.35 -3.26
N ARG A 233 -14.77 6.09 -2.81
CA ARG A 233 -15.58 5.67 -1.65
C ARG A 233 -15.00 6.16 -0.33
N TRP A 234 -13.68 6.29 -0.26
CA TRP A 234 -12.95 6.62 0.97
C TRP A 234 -12.36 8.02 1.00
N VAL A 235 -12.69 8.82 -0.02
CA VAL A 235 -12.19 10.18 -0.18
C VAL A 235 -13.37 11.13 -0.36
N GLU A 236 -13.32 12.27 0.32
CA GLU A 236 -14.33 13.31 0.15
C GLU A 236 -14.40 13.80 -1.31
N ARG A 237 -15.59 14.16 -1.79
CA ARG A 237 -15.82 14.53 -3.20
C ARG A 237 -14.96 15.70 -3.67
N SER A 238 -14.73 16.69 -2.80
CA SER A 238 -13.90 17.85 -3.11
C SER A 238 -12.43 17.44 -3.31
N VAL A 239 -11.93 16.60 -2.42
CA VAL A 239 -10.58 16.03 -2.44
C VAL A 239 -10.41 15.12 -3.66
N ALA A 240 -11.35 14.19 -3.92
CA ALA A 240 -11.31 13.30 -5.07
C ALA A 240 -11.22 14.08 -6.40
N ARG A 241 -11.99 15.17 -6.54
CA ARG A 241 -11.92 16.04 -7.73
C ARG A 241 -10.56 16.71 -7.88
N ARG A 242 -10.01 17.23 -6.78
CA ARG A 242 -8.66 17.83 -6.79
C ARG A 242 -7.58 16.83 -7.16
N MET A 243 -7.75 15.57 -6.81
CA MET A 243 -6.86 14.46 -7.17
C MET A 243 -7.04 13.95 -8.60
N GLY A 244 -8.06 14.41 -9.32
CA GLY A 244 -8.39 13.92 -10.66
C GLY A 244 -9.09 12.57 -10.67
N LEU A 245 -9.58 12.09 -9.52
CA LEU A 245 -10.37 10.87 -9.43
C LEU A 245 -11.78 11.10 -9.97
N ARG A 246 -12.27 10.16 -10.77
CA ARG A 246 -13.60 10.25 -11.37
C ARG A 246 -14.55 9.28 -10.68
N ARG A 247 -15.63 9.81 -10.10
CA ARG A 247 -16.73 9.00 -9.60
C ARG A 247 -17.55 8.50 -10.79
N SER A 248 -17.85 7.22 -10.81
CA SER A 248 -18.73 6.59 -11.78
C SER A 248 -19.54 5.48 -11.08
N PRO A 249 -20.59 4.91 -11.68
CA PRO A 249 -21.34 3.78 -11.10
C PRO A 249 -20.45 2.58 -10.73
N LEU A 250 -19.25 2.48 -11.27
CA LEU A 250 -18.29 1.43 -10.96
C LEU A 250 -17.85 1.41 -9.48
N HIS A 251 -18.06 2.50 -8.73
CA HIS A 251 -17.81 2.49 -7.29
C HIS A 251 -18.73 1.51 -6.53
N HIS A 252 -19.87 1.12 -7.10
CA HIS A 252 -20.76 0.09 -6.56
C HIS A 252 -20.24 -1.34 -6.75
N LEU A 253 -19.17 -1.57 -7.51
CA LEU A 253 -18.58 -2.90 -7.66
C LEU A 253 -18.22 -3.53 -6.31
N VAL A 254 -17.83 -2.70 -5.34
CA VAL A 254 -17.57 -3.15 -3.96
C VAL A 254 -18.84 -3.72 -3.32
N ASP A 255 -19.99 -3.07 -3.51
CA ASP A 255 -21.27 -3.50 -2.95
C ASP A 255 -21.72 -4.82 -3.56
N VAL A 256 -21.47 -5.01 -4.87
CA VAL A 256 -21.75 -6.26 -5.59
C VAL A 256 -20.81 -7.39 -5.16
N ALA A 257 -19.54 -7.11 -4.95
CA ALA A 257 -18.54 -8.10 -4.55
C ALA A 257 -18.67 -8.52 -3.07
N ARG A 258 -19.12 -7.61 -2.22
CA ARG A 258 -19.17 -7.80 -0.75
C ARG A 258 -19.86 -9.08 -0.30
N PRO A 259 -21.04 -9.48 -0.82
CA PRO A 259 -21.69 -10.72 -0.40
C PRO A 259 -20.84 -11.97 -0.68
N ALA A 260 -20.20 -12.03 -1.85
CA ALA A 260 -19.32 -13.14 -2.22
C ALA A 260 -18.08 -13.21 -1.32
N ILE A 261 -17.47 -12.04 -1.03
CA ILE A 261 -16.31 -11.95 -0.13
C ILE A 261 -16.71 -12.38 1.29
N ARG A 262 -17.85 -11.92 1.79
CA ARG A 262 -18.39 -12.34 3.10
C ARG A 262 -18.63 -13.84 3.17
N LEU A 263 -19.25 -14.41 2.14
CA LEU A 263 -19.47 -15.85 2.09
C LEU A 263 -18.15 -16.63 2.13
N ARG A 264 -17.15 -16.19 1.36
CA ARG A 264 -15.80 -16.77 1.40
C ARG A 264 -15.19 -16.70 2.81
N GLU A 265 -15.35 -15.57 3.51
CA GLU A 265 -14.87 -15.41 4.88
C GLU A 265 -15.58 -16.36 5.87
N ILE A 266 -16.89 -16.51 5.76
CA ILE A 266 -17.66 -17.48 6.56
C ILE A 266 -17.15 -18.90 6.30
N ILE A 267 -17.01 -19.30 5.03
CA ILE A 267 -16.48 -20.62 4.67
C ILE A 267 -15.06 -20.82 5.23
N ARG A 268 -14.23 -19.78 5.20
CA ARG A 268 -12.87 -19.81 5.78
C ARG A 268 -12.90 -20.11 7.29
N THR A 269 -13.80 -19.47 8.04
CA THR A 269 -13.91 -19.68 9.49
C THR A 269 -14.41 -21.07 9.87
N THR A 270 -15.10 -21.76 8.97
CA THR A 270 -15.53 -23.15 9.20
C THR A 270 -14.43 -24.19 8.99
N GLY A 271 -13.25 -23.78 8.50
CA GLY A 271 -12.15 -24.68 8.18
C GLY A 271 -12.30 -25.46 6.87
N LEU A 272 -13.39 -25.26 6.12
CA LEU A 272 -13.63 -25.95 4.83
C LEU A 272 -12.57 -25.60 3.76
N LEU A 273 -11.87 -24.48 3.89
CA LEU A 273 -10.76 -24.10 3.01
C LEU A 273 -9.40 -24.69 3.43
N GLY A 274 -9.38 -25.55 4.44
CA GLY A 274 -8.18 -26.11 5.05
C GLY A 274 -7.79 -25.44 6.37
N SER A 275 -6.67 -25.89 6.95
CA SER A 275 -6.16 -25.28 8.17
C SER A 275 -5.77 -23.80 7.93
N GLU A 276 -5.83 -22.99 8.98
CA GLU A 276 -5.46 -21.58 8.92
C GLU A 276 -4.06 -21.37 8.33
N SER A 277 -3.09 -22.19 8.76
CA SER A 277 -1.73 -22.14 8.23
C SER A 277 -1.66 -22.44 6.73
N ALA A 278 -2.42 -23.42 6.25
CA ALA A 278 -2.46 -23.77 4.83
C ALA A 278 -3.10 -22.63 3.99
N VAL A 279 -4.12 -21.97 4.51
CA VAL A 279 -4.74 -20.81 3.86
C VAL A 279 -3.72 -19.66 3.78
N ILE A 280 -3.05 -19.33 4.90
CA ILE A 280 -2.02 -18.28 4.95
C ILE A 280 -0.90 -18.56 3.94
N GLU A 281 -0.36 -19.78 3.92
CA GLU A 281 0.69 -20.15 2.97
C GLU A 281 0.26 -20.02 1.51
N ARG A 282 -0.97 -20.40 1.20
CA ARG A 282 -1.50 -20.29 -0.16
C ARG A 282 -1.64 -18.83 -0.59
N GLU A 283 -2.20 -17.99 0.26
CA GLU A 283 -2.35 -16.56 0.00
C GLU A 283 -0.98 -15.88 -0.16
N LEU A 284 -0.04 -16.15 0.73
CA LEU A 284 1.34 -15.64 0.63
C LEU A 284 2.02 -16.05 -0.67
N ARG A 285 1.87 -17.31 -1.09
CA ARG A 285 2.42 -17.78 -2.36
C ARG A 285 1.81 -17.04 -3.55
N THR A 286 0.51 -16.78 -3.52
CA THR A 286 -0.19 -16.04 -4.58
C THR A 286 0.32 -14.62 -4.68
N VAL A 287 0.44 -13.90 -3.54
CA VAL A 287 0.98 -12.54 -3.49
C VAL A 287 2.41 -12.50 -4.00
N ARG A 288 3.27 -13.38 -3.48
CA ARG A 288 4.70 -13.42 -3.86
C ARG A 288 4.88 -13.69 -5.35
N ARG A 289 4.10 -14.61 -5.94
CA ARG A 289 4.11 -14.84 -7.38
C ARG A 289 3.69 -13.59 -8.16
N GLY A 290 2.57 -12.98 -7.78
CA GLY A 290 2.07 -11.76 -8.42
C GLY A 290 3.07 -10.60 -8.37
N LEU A 291 3.90 -10.55 -7.32
CA LEU A 291 4.95 -9.55 -7.14
C LEU A 291 6.31 -9.95 -7.74
N GLY A 292 6.40 -11.10 -8.40
CA GLY A 292 7.66 -11.61 -8.94
C GLY A 292 8.71 -11.89 -7.86
N MET A 293 8.29 -12.22 -6.64
CA MET A 293 9.17 -12.60 -5.55
C MET A 293 9.44 -14.11 -5.66
N GLU A 294 10.72 -14.51 -5.71
CA GLU A 294 11.08 -15.92 -5.73
C GLU A 294 10.56 -16.64 -4.49
N VAL A 295 9.86 -17.74 -4.71
CA VAL A 295 9.46 -18.63 -3.63
C VAL A 295 10.71 -19.40 -3.22
N HIS A 296 11.46 -18.90 -2.25
CA HIS A 296 12.50 -19.71 -1.61
C HIS A 296 11.79 -20.90 -0.95
N ALA A 297 11.81 -22.04 -1.63
CA ALA A 297 11.44 -23.30 -1.03
C ALA A 297 12.37 -23.50 0.18
N GLY A 298 11.85 -23.26 1.37
CA GLY A 298 12.58 -23.44 2.61
C GLY A 298 13.08 -24.89 2.62
N LYS A 299 14.38 -25.09 2.41
CA LYS A 299 15.03 -26.32 2.82
C LYS A 299 14.86 -26.42 4.33
N ARG A 300 13.89 -27.22 4.78
CA ARG A 300 13.87 -27.71 6.16
C ARG A 300 15.20 -28.44 6.36
N ARG A 301 16.06 -27.88 7.18
CA ARG A 301 17.13 -28.60 7.85
C ARG A 301 16.69 -28.98 9.25
#